data_709910c8ffa981c8234fae81598020bb
#
_entry.id   709910c8ffa981c8234fae81598020bb
#
_cell.length_a   1.000
_cell.length_b   1.000
_cell.length_c   1.000
_cell.angle_alpha   90.00
_cell.angle_beta   90.00
_cell.angle_gamma   90.00
#
_symmetry.space_group_name_H-M   'P 1'
#
loop_
_entity.id
_entity.type
_entity.pdbx_description
1 polymer ?
#
loop_
_entity_poly.entity_id
_entity_poly.type
_entity_poly.pdbx_seq_one_letter_code
_entity_poly.pdbx_strand_id
1 'polypeptide(L)'
;EYYVNDAGTQMDLFYRSLYARYLQGMGHQIEVPTEGYRGDYLVDTAKEIISEYDDKFVNVPQEDAVASIGSIGLNKMIDLISRELTRLNVEFDVWFREQELHESGEYDEVLELLRNGNYLTERDGAVWFASTALGDDKDNVIIRSSGFPTYFASDIAYHHNKFLKRGFERVINICGSDHQGHISRMKA
;
A
#
# COMPACT_ATOMS: atom_id res chain seq x y z
N GLU A 1 -2.79 -13.35 -8.77
CA GLU A 1 -3.31 -12.09 -8.23
C GLU A 1 -2.35 -10.94 -8.45
N TYR A 2 -2.86 -9.73 -8.49
CA TYR A 2 -2.10 -8.49 -8.53
C TYR A 2 -2.10 -7.86 -7.13
N TYR A 3 -0.92 -7.56 -6.57
CA TYR A 3 -0.81 -6.87 -5.29
C TYR A 3 -0.79 -5.37 -5.51
N VAL A 4 -1.79 -4.68 -4.99
CA VAL A 4 -1.89 -3.21 -5.03
C VAL A 4 -1.25 -2.65 -3.78
N ASN A 5 -0.10 -1.98 -3.94
CA ASN A 5 0.58 -1.29 -2.85
C ASN A 5 -0.09 0.07 -2.62
N ASP A 6 -1.22 0.07 -1.91
CA ASP A 6 -2.08 1.24 -1.70
C ASP A 6 -2.05 1.77 -0.26
N ALA A 7 -0.99 1.47 0.47
CA ALA A 7 -0.76 1.96 1.83
C ALA A 7 0.55 2.76 1.95
N GLY A 8 0.65 3.58 2.99
CA GLY A 8 1.88 4.30 3.35
C GLY A 8 2.07 5.65 2.69
N THR A 9 3.26 6.24 2.92
CA THR A 9 3.59 7.64 2.55
C THR A 9 3.49 7.94 1.06
N GLN A 10 3.76 6.95 0.20
CA GLN A 10 3.66 7.15 -1.26
C GLN A 10 2.22 7.39 -1.69
N MET A 11 1.26 6.76 -1.04
CA MET A 11 -0.15 6.96 -1.32
C MET A 11 -0.62 8.34 -0.86
N ASP A 12 -0.17 8.82 0.31
CA ASP A 12 -0.47 10.18 0.75
C ASP A 12 0.07 11.22 -0.25
N LEU A 13 1.30 11.03 -0.75
CA LEU A 13 1.88 11.87 -1.79
C LEU A 13 1.08 11.83 -3.09
N PHE A 14 0.63 10.67 -3.52
CA PHE A 14 -0.23 10.51 -4.70
C PHE A 14 -1.56 11.27 -4.52
N TYR A 15 -2.23 11.08 -3.37
CA TYR A 15 -3.51 11.71 -3.06
C TYR A 15 -3.40 13.24 -3.07
N ARG A 16 -2.38 13.78 -2.39
CA ARG A 16 -2.13 15.23 -2.34
C ARG A 16 -1.73 15.80 -3.71
N SER A 17 -0.99 15.03 -4.50
CA SER A 17 -0.63 15.44 -5.86
C SER A 17 -1.85 15.51 -6.77
N LEU A 18 -2.73 14.53 -6.71
CA LEU A 18 -3.95 14.50 -7.49
C LEU A 18 -4.94 15.62 -7.06
N TYR A 19 -5.07 15.84 -5.75
CA TYR A 19 -5.85 16.96 -5.22
C TYR A 19 -5.33 18.30 -5.72
N ALA A 20 -4.01 18.51 -5.72
CA ALA A 20 -3.42 19.72 -6.26
C ALA A 20 -3.74 19.88 -7.77
N ARG A 21 -3.68 18.80 -8.56
CA ARG A 21 -4.05 18.82 -9.98
C ARG A 21 -5.54 19.11 -10.20
N TYR A 22 -6.40 18.56 -9.36
CA TYR A 22 -7.83 18.87 -9.39
C TYR A 22 -8.07 20.35 -9.14
N LEU A 23 -7.50 20.95 -8.10
CA LEU A 23 -7.65 22.37 -7.80
C LEU A 23 -7.05 23.26 -8.91
N GLN A 24 -5.89 22.89 -9.49
CA GLN A 24 -5.32 23.60 -10.64
C GLN A 24 -6.29 23.59 -11.84
N GLY A 25 -6.94 22.46 -12.10
CA GLY A 25 -7.96 22.33 -13.14
C GLY A 25 -9.20 23.21 -12.89
N MET A 26 -9.50 23.49 -11.62
CA MET A 26 -10.56 24.41 -11.18
C MET A 26 -10.11 25.88 -11.14
N GLY A 27 -8.88 26.20 -11.56
CA GLY A 27 -8.35 27.56 -11.63
C GLY A 27 -7.68 28.09 -10.36
N HIS A 28 -7.48 27.24 -9.35
CA HIS A 28 -6.77 27.63 -8.13
C HIS A 28 -5.25 27.60 -8.33
N GLN A 29 -4.55 28.54 -7.68
CA GLN A 29 -3.09 28.57 -7.64
C GLN A 29 -2.59 27.73 -6.46
N ILE A 30 -2.20 26.49 -6.72
CA ILE A 30 -1.64 25.55 -5.75
C ILE A 30 -0.47 24.80 -6.37
N GLU A 31 0.56 24.50 -5.58
CA GLU A 31 1.69 23.71 -6.03
C GLU A 31 1.50 22.24 -5.70
N VAL A 32 1.94 21.36 -6.61
CA VAL A 32 2.06 19.93 -6.32
C VAL A 32 3.18 19.74 -5.29
N PRO A 33 3.02 18.86 -4.27
CA PRO A 33 4.06 18.58 -3.29
C PRO A 33 5.43 18.33 -3.95
N THR A 34 6.50 18.77 -3.30
CA THR A 34 7.87 18.69 -3.86
C THR A 34 8.25 17.25 -4.23
N GLU A 35 7.99 16.31 -3.33
CA GLU A 35 8.22 14.87 -3.51
C GLU A 35 7.04 14.16 -4.20
N GLY A 36 6.04 14.91 -4.65
CA GLY A 36 4.80 14.39 -5.22
C GLY A 36 4.94 13.96 -6.68
N TYR A 37 3.89 13.34 -7.15
CA TYR A 37 3.76 12.84 -8.51
C TYR A 37 3.45 13.98 -9.49
N ARG A 38 4.18 14.07 -10.60
CA ARG A 38 4.08 15.17 -11.57
C ARG A 38 3.69 14.73 -12.97
N GLY A 39 3.49 13.44 -13.20
CA GLY A 39 3.19 12.89 -14.53
C GLY A 39 1.87 13.42 -15.11
N ASP A 40 1.80 13.51 -16.44
CA ASP A 40 0.63 14.02 -17.18
C ASP A 40 -0.63 13.20 -16.92
N TYR A 41 -0.48 11.90 -16.61
CA TYR A 41 -1.60 11.02 -16.25
C TYR A 41 -2.41 11.57 -15.06
N LEU A 42 -1.77 12.25 -14.08
CA LEU A 42 -2.50 12.88 -12.97
C LEU A 42 -3.33 14.08 -13.43
N VAL A 43 -2.85 14.84 -14.44
CA VAL A 43 -3.61 15.93 -15.03
C VAL A 43 -4.85 15.38 -15.72
N ASP A 44 -4.70 14.28 -16.44
CA ASP A 44 -5.81 13.67 -17.16
C ASP A 44 -6.81 13.01 -16.19
N THR A 45 -6.34 12.33 -15.15
CA THR A 45 -7.20 11.82 -14.07
C THR A 45 -7.95 12.95 -13.37
N ALA A 46 -7.29 14.08 -13.08
CA ALA A 46 -7.94 15.23 -12.47
C ALA A 46 -9.04 15.82 -13.37
N LYS A 47 -8.81 15.92 -14.70
CA LYS A 47 -9.84 16.34 -15.66
C LYS A 47 -11.05 15.42 -15.67
N GLU A 48 -10.82 14.10 -15.60
CA GLU A 48 -11.92 13.12 -15.51
C GLU A 48 -12.73 13.34 -14.21
N ILE A 49 -12.04 13.50 -13.06
CA ILE A 49 -12.71 13.77 -11.78
C ILE A 49 -13.51 15.07 -11.85
N ILE A 50 -12.96 16.14 -12.43
CA ILE A 50 -13.69 17.39 -12.64
C ILE A 50 -14.92 17.17 -13.53
N SER A 51 -14.79 16.41 -14.62
CA SER A 51 -15.92 16.12 -15.51
C SER A 51 -17.04 15.33 -14.84
N GLU A 52 -16.72 14.47 -13.86
CA GLU A 52 -17.69 13.61 -13.16
C GLU A 52 -18.29 14.29 -11.92
N TYR A 53 -17.53 15.12 -11.22
CA TYR A 53 -17.88 15.67 -9.90
C TYR A 53 -17.90 17.19 -9.82
N ASP A 54 -17.49 17.88 -10.89
CA ASP A 54 -17.43 19.35 -10.99
C ASP A 54 -16.66 19.96 -9.80
N ASP A 55 -17.19 20.96 -9.12
CA ASP A 55 -16.57 21.68 -8.00
C ASP A 55 -16.84 21.04 -6.61
N LYS A 56 -17.38 19.82 -6.57
CA LYS A 56 -17.84 19.13 -5.36
C LYS A 56 -16.84 19.14 -4.21
N PHE A 57 -15.55 19.05 -4.52
CA PHE A 57 -14.48 18.93 -3.52
C PHE A 57 -13.76 20.26 -3.22
N VAL A 58 -14.14 21.37 -3.86
CA VAL A 58 -13.49 22.67 -3.67
C VAL A 58 -13.77 23.27 -2.28
N ASN A 59 -15.00 23.10 -1.79
CA ASN A 59 -15.45 23.67 -0.50
C ASN A 59 -15.54 22.64 0.62
N VAL A 60 -14.89 21.49 0.47
CA VAL A 60 -14.79 20.44 1.49
C VAL A 60 -13.52 20.67 2.31
N PRO A 61 -13.46 20.30 3.62
CA PRO A 61 -12.22 20.32 4.39
C PRO A 61 -11.09 19.60 3.63
N GLN A 62 -9.89 20.19 3.61
CA GLN A 62 -8.81 19.74 2.73
C GLN A 62 -8.51 18.25 2.88
N GLU A 63 -8.41 17.74 4.11
CA GLU A 63 -8.05 16.33 4.33
C GLU A 63 -9.16 15.37 3.81
N ASP A 64 -10.42 15.76 3.94
CA ASP A 64 -11.55 14.98 3.41
C ASP A 64 -11.58 15.00 1.88
N ALA A 65 -11.27 16.16 1.29
CA ALA A 65 -11.15 16.29 -0.17
C ALA A 65 -9.97 15.49 -0.71
N VAL A 66 -8.80 15.53 -0.06
CA VAL A 66 -7.61 14.74 -0.40
C VAL A 66 -7.94 13.25 -0.36
N ALA A 67 -8.57 12.77 0.71
CA ALA A 67 -8.94 11.38 0.86
C ALA A 67 -9.94 10.93 -0.24
N SER A 68 -10.98 11.74 -0.49
CA SER A 68 -12.01 11.43 -1.48
C SER A 68 -11.46 11.41 -2.90
N ILE A 69 -10.74 12.45 -3.31
CA ILE A 69 -10.14 12.56 -4.64
C ILE A 69 -9.06 11.48 -4.83
N GLY A 70 -8.26 11.24 -3.80
CA GLY A 70 -7.23 10.21 -3.80
C GLY A 70 -7.80 8.82 -4.03
N SER A 71 -8.85 8.47 -3.31
CA SER A 71 -9.54 7.17 -3.46
C SER A 71 -10.15 7.00 -4.87
N ILE A 72 -10.82 8.03 -5.39
CA ILE A 72 -11.36 8.03 -6.76
C ILE A 72 -10.22 7.83 -7.77
N GLY A 73 -9.13 8.61 -7.63
CA GLY A 73 -8.00 8.53 -8.53
C GLY A 73 -7.28 7.19 -8.48
N LEU A 74 -7.12 6.61 -7.29
CA LEU A 74 -6.54 5.27 -7.13
C LEU A 74 -7.36 4.22 -7.89
N ASN A 75 -8.68 4.23 -7.73
CA ASN A 75 -9.54 3.29 -8.45
C ASN A 75 -9.42 3.46 -9.97
N LYS A 76 -9.40 4.72 -10.47
CA LYS A 76 -9.17 4.99 -11.90
C LYS A 76 -7.81 4.47 -12.38
N MET A 77 -6.75 4.58 -11.56
CA MET A 77 -5.42 4.03 -11.91
C MET A 77 -5.44 2.51 -11.95
N ILE A 78 -6.08 1.84 -10.98
CA ILE A 78 -6.23 0.38 -10.97
C ILE A 78 -6.99 -0.09 -12.22
N ASP A 79 -8.09 0.58 -12.56
CA ASP A 79 -8.88 0.28 -13.76
C ASP A 79 -8.06 0.47 -15.05
N LEU A 80 -7.24 1.52 -15.10
CA LEU A 80 -6.33 1.75 -16.24
C LEU A 80 -5.30 0.62 -16.36
N ILE A 81 -4.63 0.27 -15.26
CA ILE A 81 -3.65 -0.82 -15.23
C ILE A 81 -4.31 -2.13 -15.65
N SER A 82 -5.49 -2.44 -15.13
CA SER A 82 -6.23 -3.65 -15.47
C SER A 82 -6.55 -3.72 -16.97
N ARG A 83 -7.04 -2.61 -17.54
CA ARG A 83 -7.33 -2.54 -19.00
C ARG A 83 -6.08 -2.73 -19.85
N GLU A 84 -4.95 -2.10 -19.48
CA GLU A 84 -3.70 -2.25 -20.23
C GLU A 84 -3.14 -3.68 -20.13
N LEU A 85 -3.26 -4.32 -18.97
CA LEU A 85 -2.87 -5.72 -18.81
C LEU A 85 -3.76 -6.67 -19.63
N THR A 86 -5.06 -6.43 -19.65
CA THR A 86 -6.01 -7.20 -20.50
C THR A 86 -5.64 -7.09 -21.99
N ARG A 87 -5.19 -5.92 -22.44
CA ARG A 87 -4.71 -5.76 -23.86
C ARG A 87 -3.47 -6.61 -24.15
N LEU A 88 -2.72 -6.98 -23.12
CA LEU A 88 -1.58 -7.91 -23.22
C LEU A 88 -1.97 -9.37 -22.97
N ASN A 89 -3.26 -9.68 -22.88
CA ASN A 89 -3.80 -10.98 -22.47
C ASN A 89 -3.31 -11.41 -21.07
N VAL A 90 -3.13 -10.46 -20.17
CA VAL A 90 -2.81 -10.70 -18.76
C VAL A 90 -4.03 -10.34 -17.93
N GLU A 91 -4.61 -11.32 -17.26
CA GLU A 91 -5.75 -11.16 -16.38
C GLU A 91 -5.43 -11.70 -14.98
N PHE A 92 -5.92 -11.00 -13.96
CA PHE A 92 -5.77 -11.41 -12.56
C PHE A 92 -7.12 -11.72 -11.96
N ASP A 93 -7.25 -12.87 -11.32
CA ASP A 93 -8.48 -13.29 -10.62
C ASP A 93 -8.73 -12.43 -9.37
N VAL A 94 -7.68 -11.91 -8.74
CA VAL A 94 -7.75 -11.10 -7.53
C VAL A 94 -6.85 -9.88 -7.64
N TRP A 95 -7.38 -8.73 -7.27
CA TRP A 95 -6.67 -7.47 -7.06
C TRP A 95 -6.61 -7.23 -5.55
N PHE A 96 -5.54 -7.70 -4.92
CA PHE A 96 -5.39 -7.63 -3.48
C PHE A 96 -4.84 -6.27 -3.06
N ARG A 97 -5.52 -5.60 -2.13
CA ARG A 97 -5.14 -4.28 -1.63
C ARG A 97 -4.42 -4.39 -0.29
N GLU A 98 -3.24 -3.77 -0.16
CA GLU A 98 -2.50 -3.77 1.10
C GLU A 98 -3.30 -3.13 2.23
N GLN A 99 -4.07 -2.09 1.94
CA GLN A 99 -4.91 -1.40 2.91
C GLN A 99 -5.93 -2.35 3.57
N GLU A 100 -6.41 -3.38 2.87
CA GLU A 100 -7.33 -4.38 3.42
C GLU A 100 -6.75 -5.12 4.62
N LEU A 101 -5.44 -5.36 4.67
CA LEU A 101 -4.78 -6.01 5.82
C LEU A 101 -4.90 -5.18 7.11
N HIS A 102 -4.90 -3.87 6.97
CA HIS A 102 -5.03 -2.95 8.10
C HIS A 102 -6.49 -2.78 8.51
N GLU A 103 -7.39 -2.61 7.55
CA GLU A 103 -8.81 -2.39 7.78
C GLU A 103 -9.53 -3.63 8.32
N SER A 104 -9.15 -4.82 7.88
CA SER A 104 -9.73 -6.09 8.35
C SER A 104 -9.26 -6.52 9.74
N GLY A 105 -8.21 -5.89 10.28
CA GLY A 105 -7.57 -6.28 11.53
C GLY A 105 -6.63 -7.50 11.39
N GLU A 106 -6.40 -8.02 10.20
CA GLU A 106 -5.47 -9.14 9.97
C GLU A 106 -4.04 -8.83 10.38
N TYR A 107 -3.63 -7.59 10.20
CA TYR A 107 -2.32 -7.13 10.64
C TYR A 107 -2.14 -7.30 12.17
N ASP A 108 -3.12 -6.86 12.95
CA ASP A 108 -3.09 -6.95 14.41
C ASP A 108 -3.18 -8.43 14.87
N GLU A 109 -4.00 -9.25 14.21
CA GLU A 109 -4.10 -10.69 14.46
C GLU A 109 -2.73 -11.37 14.30
N VAL A 110 -1.99 -11.05 13.25
CA VAL A 110 -0.66 -11.61 13.00
C VAL A 110 0.35 -11.17 14.05
N LEU A 111 0.31 -9.90 14.46
CA LEU A 111 1.18 -9.40 15.55
C LEU A 111 0.91 -10.15 16.86
N GLU A 112 -0.36 -10.42 17.17
CA GLU A 112 -0.72 -11.21 18.35
C GLU A 112 -0.23 -12.66 18.25
N LEU A 113 -0.36 -13.31 17.09
CA LEU A 113 0.17 -14.66 16.86
C LEU A 113 1.68 -14.71 17.09
N LEU A 114 2.43 -13.76 16.53
CA LEU A 114 3.88 -13.68 16.72
C LEU A 114 4.26 -13.41 18.19
N ARG A 115 3.50 -12.57 18.88
CA ARG A 115 3.71 -12.28 20.32
C ARG A 115 3.46 -13.51 21.16
N ASN A 116 2.37 -14.22 20.93
CA ASN A 116 2.01 -15.44 21.65
C ASN A 116 2.99 -16.60 21.40
N GLY A 117 3.60 -16.62 20.21
CA GLY A 117 4.67 -17.54 19.85
C GLY A 117 6.05 -17.17 20.43
N ASN A 118 6.17 -16.05 21.16
CA ASN A 118 7.45 -15.49 21.65
C ASN A 118 8.44 -15.14 20.53
N TYR A 119 7.94 -14.79 19.34
CA TYR A 119 8.76 -14.36 18.21
C TYR A 119 8.99 -12.85 18.14
N LEU A 120 8.44 -12.07 19.10
CA LEU A 120 8.64 -10.62 19.17
C LEU A 120 9.49 -10.24 20.37
N THR A 121 10.38 -9.26 20.13
CA THR A 121 11.19 -8.61 21.16
C THR A 121 11.11 -7.09 21.00
N GLU A 122 11.12 -6.37 22.13
CA GLU A 122 11.17 -4.90 22.12
C GLU A 122 12.60 -4.44 22.41
N ARG A 123 13.16 -3.62 21.50
CA ARG A 123 14.48 -3.02 21.64
C ARG A 123 14.48 -1.61 21.05
N ASP A 124 15.04 -0.65 21.78
CA ASP A 124 15.19 0.74 21.34
C ASP A 124 13.85 1.40 20.91
N GLY A 125 12.74 1.05 21.57
CA GLY A 125 11.41 1.54 21.26
C GLY A 125 10.78 0.94 19.99
N ALA A 126 11.44 -0.03 19.35
CA ALA A 126 10.94 -0.73 18.17
C ALA A 126 10.59 -2.18 18.51
N VAL A 127 9.65 -2.78 17.75
CA VAL A 127 9.31 -4.20 17.86
C VAL A 127 10.06 -4.98 16.78
N TRP A 128 10.78 -6.01 17.19
CA TRP A 128 11.61 -6.84 16.34
C TRP A 128 11.05 -8.26 16.26
N PHE A 129 11.08 -8.81 15.07
CA PHE A 129 10.85 -10.23 14.84
C PHE A 129 12.17 -10.99 15.05
N ALA A 130 12.15 -11.97 15.96
CA ALA A 130 13.30 -12.79 16.32
C ALA A 130 13.60 -13.87 15.24
N SER A 131 13.81 -13.42 14.01
CA SER A 131 14.02 -14.28 12.84
C SER A 131 15.30 -15.11 12.93
N THR A 132 16.30 -14.68 13.72
CA THR A 132 17.51 -15.46 13.97
C THR A 132 17.22 -16.81 14.65
N ALA A 133 16.20 -16.87 15.51
CA ALA A 133 15.76 -18.11 16.14
C ALA A 133 15.16 -19.12 15.12
N LEU A 134 14.81 -18.63 13.92
CA LEU A 134 14.21 -19.40 12.83
C LEU A 134 15.17 -19.60 11.64
N GLY A 135 16.44 -19.20 11.79
CA GLY A 135 17.48 -19.46 10.80
C GLY A 135 17.80 -18.31 9.86
N ASP A 136 17.30 -17.10 10.13
CA ASP A 136 17.74 -15.89 9.42
C ASP A 136 19.07 -15.39 9.99
N ASP A 137 19.78 -14.55 9.23
CA ASP A 137 21.08 -13.99 9.64
C ASP A 137 20.97 -12.93 10.74
N LYS A 138 19.82 -12.26 10.82
CA LYS A 138 19.54 -11.16 11.77
C LYS A 138 18.06 -11.03 12.08
N ASP A 139 17.76 -10.49 13.27
CA ASP A 139 16.41 -10.07 13.60
C ASP A 139 15.97 -8.87 12.76
N ASN A 140 14.70 -8.76 12.50
CA ASN A 140 14.13 -7.73 11.62
C ASN A 140 13.09 -6.88 12.34
N VAL A 141 13.16 -5.56 12.16
CA VAL A 141 12.15 -4.63 12.69
C VAL A 141 10.82 -4.83 11.96
N ILE A 142 9.74 -5.02 12.71
CA ILE A 142 8.38 -5.08 12.18
C ILE A 142 7.57 -3.84 12.54
N ILE A 143 7.81 -3.22 13.71
CA ILE A 143 7.24 -1.92 14.08
C ILE A 143 8.40 -1.00 14.44
N ARG A 144 8.47 0.15 13.78
CA ARG A 144 9.50 1.18 14.03
C ARG A 144 9.25 1.85 15.37
N SER A 145 10.28 2.51 15.92
CA SER A 145 10.17 3.33 17.13
C SER A 145 9.14 4.48 17.02
N SER A 146 8.79 4.87 15.81
CA SER A 146 7.70 5.80 15.51
C SER A 146 6.29 5.20 15.65
N GLY A 147 6.17 3.89 15.94
CA GLY A 147 4.90 3.15 16.02
C GLY A 147 4.36 2.66 14.67
N PHE A 148 5.00 3.01 13.55
CA PHE A 148 4.54 2.60 12.23
C PHE A 148 5.11 1.22 11.84
N PRO A 149 4.29 0.36 11.18
CA PRO A 149 4.76 -0.91 10.64
C PRO A 149 5.82 -0.71 9.55
N THR A 150 6.62 -1.74 9.36
CA THR A 150 7.52 -1.86 8.21
C THR A 150 6.83 -2.64 7.08
N TYR A 151 7.34 -2.55 5.86
CA TYR A 151 6.89 -3.40 4.76
C TYR A 151 6.97 -4.89 5.07
N PHE A 152 7.96 -5.28 5.86
CA PHE A 152 8.12 -6.68 6.27
C PHE A 152 6.94 -7.17 7.13
N ALA A 153 6.40 -6.31 7.99
CA ALA A 153 5.22 -6.64 8.78
C ALA A 153 3.97 -6.85 7.90
N SER A 154 3.76 -5.98 6.89
CA SER A 154 2.68 -6.14 5.91
C SER A 154 2.85 -7.43 5.11
N ASP A 155 4.08 -7.78 4.72
CA ASP A 155 4.38 -9.01 4.01
C ASP A 155 4.09 -10.27 4.84
N ILE A 156 4.40 -10.25 6.14
CA ILE A 156 4.04 -11.36 7.05
C ILE A 156 2.52 -11.51 7.10
N ALA A 157 1.78 -10.42 7.29
CA ALA A 157 0.32 -10.44 7.32
C ALA A 157 -0.27 -10.95 5.99
N TYR A 158 0.29 -10.52 4.88
CA TYR A 158 -0.13 -10.97 3.56
C TYR A 158 0.15 -12.47 3.32
N HIS A 159 1.27 -13.01 3.81
CA HIS A 159 1.54 -14.45 3.72
C HIS A 159 0.62 -15.24 4.65
N HIS A 160 0.33 -14.74 5.86
CA HIS A 160 -0.70 -15.29 6.73
C HIS A 160 -2.06 -15.36 6.01
N ASN A 161 -2.48 -14.27 5.36
CA ASN A 161 -3.70 -14.22 4.56
C ASN A 161 -3.71 -15.33 3.49
N LYS A 162 -2.64 -15.45 2.70
CA LYS A 162 -2.55 -16.46 1.63
C LYS A 162 -2.62 -17.89 2.16
N PHE A 163 -1.82 -18.23 3.16
CA PHE A 163 -1.69 -19.60 3.64
C PHE A 163 -2.80 -20.02 4.61
N LEU A 164 -3.15 -19.14 5.56
CA LEU A 164 -4.02 -19.51 6.67
C LEU A 164 -5.47 -19.06 6.47
N LYS A 165 -5.70 -17.89 5.92
CA LYS A 165 -7.08 -17.42 5.66
C LYS A 165 -7.65 -17.97 4.36
N ARG A 166 -6.87 -17.93 3.28
CA ARG A 166 -7.33 -18.40 1.95
C ARG A 166 -6.97 -19.87 1.69
N GLY A 167 -6.13 -20.48 2.53
CA GLY A 167 -5.85 -21.91 2.53
C GLY A 167 -5.02 -22.40 1.34
N PHE A 168 -4.18 -21.56 0.75
CA PHE A 168 -3.30 -22.00 -0.32
C PHE A 168 -2.19 -22.89 0.21
N GLU A 169 -2.06 -24.09 -0.31
CA GLU A 169 -0.96 -25.03 0.02
C GLU A 169 0.37 -24.61 -0.61
N ARG A 170 0.31 -23.86 -1.72
CA ARG A 170 1.49 -23.38 -2.44
C ARG A 170 1.29 -21.96 -2.92
N VAL A 171 2.27 -21.10 -2.62
CA VAL A 171 2.31 -19.70 -3.06
C VAL A 171 3.60 -19.45 -3.86
N ILE A 172 3.48 -18.77 -4.98
CA ILE A 172 4.62 -18.37 -5.82
C ILE A 172 4.63 -16.85 -5.86
N ASN A 173 5.66 -16.24 -5.26
CA ASN A 173 5.88 -14.80 -5.31
C ASN A 173 6.85 -14.48 -6.46
N ILE A 174 6.43 -13.58 -7.35
CA ILE A 174 7.27 -13.05 -8.42
C ILE A 174 7.64 -11.63 -8.04
N CYS A 175 8.91 -11.39 -7.79
CA CYS A 175 9.43 -10.08 -7.38
C CYS A 175 10.73 -9.75 -8.10
N GLY A 176 11.08 -8.47 -8.11
CA GLY A 176 12.31 -7.97 -8.71
C GLY A 176 13.56 -8.47 -8.00
N SER A 177 14.71 -8.39 -8.68
CA SER A 177 16.00 -8.83 -8.13
C SER A 177 16.48 -8.01 -6.92
N ASP A 178 15.98 -6.80 -6.75
CA ASP A 178 16.20 -5.92 -5.61
C ASP A 178 15.58 -6.45 -4.30
N HIS A 179 14.64 -7.40 -4.40
CA HIS A 179 14.02 -8.07 -3.26
C HIS A 179 14.77 -9.31 -2.74
N GLN A 180 15.96 -9.64 -3.25
CA GLN A 180 16.71 -10.85 -2.83
C GLN A 180 16.97 -10.91 -1.32
N GLY A 181 17.33 -9.78 -0.69
CA GLY A 181 17.53 -9.71 0.76
C GLY A 181 16.25 -9.87 1.60
N HIS A 182 15.09 -9.86 0.94
CA HIS A 182 13.79 -10.07 1.59
C HIS A 182 13.42 -11.55 1.71
N ILE A 183 13.97 -12.40 0.85
CA ILE A 183 13.57 -13.81 0.74
C ILE A 183 13.93 -14.61 1.99
N SER A 184 15.13 -14.40 2.57
CA SER A 184 15.60 -15.13 3.76
C SER A 184 14.66 -14.91 4.95
N ARG A 185 14.37 -13.65 5.26
CA ARG A 185 13.50 -13.27 6.38
C ARG A 185 12.04 -13.71 6.21
N MET A 186 11.57 -13.83 4.93
CA MET A 186 10.23 -14.37 4.66
C MET A 186 10.15 -15.89 4.78
N LYS A 187 11.27 -16.60 4.70
CA LYS A 187 11.33 -18.04 4.91
C LYS A 187 11.42 -18.43 6.38
N ALA A 188 11.97 -17.56 7.22
CA ALA A 188 11.99 -17.71 8.67
C ALA A 188 10.57 -17.66 9.26
#